data_ea9d2411e3fdf4b2dcef152463e6559c
#
_entry.id   ea9d2411e3fdf4b2dcef152463e6559c
#
_cell.length_a   1.000
_cell.length_b   1.000
_cell.length_c   1.000
_cell.angle_alpha   90.00
_cell.angle_beta   90.00
_cell.angle_gamma   90.00
#
_symmetry.space_group_name_H-M   'P 1'
#
loop_
_entity.id
_entity.type
_entity.pdbx_description
1 polymer ?
#
loop_
_entity_poly.entity_id
_entity_poly.type
_entity_poly.pdbx_seq_one_letter_code
_entity_poly.pdbx_strand_id
1 'polypeptide(L)'
;ASDVYKRQEDYFVFEAPYGEKSKMTLADGTVVWLNAGSILKYSDKFNERNRKVILSGEAYFEVTKKEKAEFTVQTCGYDVVVKGTKFDVSAYPEDSVVTTALIEGVVEIHRGEQRMEMIPGEFVKLDMATGKITRTRNDVKQWKAWSENRIEFEDITLKELVAKLSRQYDVNISLESEQVGAKRFRISLRNRETIGEVMAALQEIIPITVERRGKDIYIRE
;
A
#
# COMPACT_ATOMS: atom_id res chain seq x y z
N ALA A 1 4.17 15.31 46.05
CA ALA A 1 3.50 14.63 44.94
C ALA A 1 3.79 15.40 43.66
N SER A 2 4.74 14.94 42.85
CA SER A 2 5.04 15.54 41.55
C SER A 2 4.07 14.90 40.54
N ASP A 3 3.07 15.66 40.11
CA ASP A 3 2.24 15.34 38.98
C ASP A 3 3.12 15.29 37.72
N VAL A 4 3.50 14.10 37.34
CA VAL A 4 4.09 13.86 36.01
C VAL A 4 2.93 13.98 35.02
N TYR A 5 2.66 15.19 34.53
CA TYR A 5 1.86 15.40 33.34
C TYR A 5 2.55 14.66 32.20
N LYS A 6 2.06 13.45 31.88
CA LYS A 6 2.34 12.82 30.57
C LYS A 6 1.76 13.78 29.52
N ARG A 7 2.61 14.60 28.92
CA ARG A 7 2.23 15.38 27.74
C ARG A 7 1.70 14.38 26.71
N GLN A 8 0.45 14.53 26.35
CA GLN A 8 -0.16 13.79 25.26
C GLN A 8 0.66 14.10 24.01
N GLU A 9 1.13 13.09 23.29
CA GLU A 9 1.83 13.30 22.02
C GLU A 9 0.80 13.77 20.98
N ASP A 10 1.07 14.90 20.34
CA ASP A 10 0.30 15.37 19.22
C ASP A 10 0.78 14.66 17.93
N TYR A 11 -0.14 14.42 17.01
CA TYR A 11 0.15 13.74 15.76
C TYR A 11 -0.14 14.64 14.57
N PHE A 12 0.80 14.69 13.63
CA PHE A 12 0.55 15.17 12.28
C PHE A 12 -0.12 14.06 11.47
N VAL A 13 -1.13 14.44 10.71
CA VAL A 13 -1.90 13.53 9.83
C VAL A 13 -1.84 14.05 8.41
N PHE A 14 -1.35 13.21 7.50
CA PHE A 14 -1.29 13.48 6.07
C PHE A 14 -2.15 12.47 5.34
N GLU A 15 -2.95 12.94 4.40
CA GLU A 15 -3.89 12.14 3.65
C GLU A 15 -3.71 12.36 2.15
N ALA A 16 -3.75 11.28 1.39
CA ALA A 16 -3.94 11.30 -0.06
C ALA A 16 -5.38 10.83 -0.32
N PRO A 17 -6.30 11.73 -0.71
CA PRO A 17 -7.67 11.37 -1.01
C PRO A 17 -7.79 10.32 -2.11
N TYR A 18 -8.96 9.71 -2.28
CA TYR A 18 -9.24 8.87 -3.43
C TYR A 18 -9.06 9.67 -4.74
N GLY A 19 -8.48 9.04 -5.74
CA GLY A 19 -8.13 9.68 -7.01
C GLY A 19 -6.84 10.49 -7.01
N GLU A 20 -6.22 10.70 -5.85
CA GLU A 20 -5.04 11.56 -5.70
C GLU A 20 -3.86 10.79 -5.12
N LYS A 21 -2.65 11.29 -5.39
CA LYS A 21 -1.41 10.84 -4.78
C LYS A 21 -0.68 12.03 -4.18
N SER A 22 0.00 11.80 -3.07
CA SER A 22 0.74 12.86 -2.38
C SER A 22 2.21 12.49 -2.22
N LYS A 23 3.08 13.49 -2.30
CA LYS A 23 4.50 13.35 -2.00
C LYS A 23 4.89 14.29 -0.89
N MET A 24 5.64 13.80 0.09
CA MET A 24 6.12 14.60 1.21
C MET A 24 7.55 14.26 1.60
N THR A 25 8.19 15.17 2.31
CA THR A 25 9.49 14.94 2.94
C THR A 25 9.33 15.10 4.43
N LEU A 26 9.72 14.10 5.20
CA LEU A 26 9.70 14.11 6.66
C LEU A 26 10.88 14.89 7.23
N ALA A 27 10.82 15.22 8.54
CA ALA A 27 11.84 16.02 9.22
C ALA A 27 13.25 15.37 9.28
N ASP A 28 13.35 14.06 9.01
CA ASP A 28 14.61 13.33 8.93
C ASP A 28 15.20 13.27 7.52
N GLY A 29 14.50 13.87 6.53
CA GLY A 29 14.85 13.84 5.11
C GLY A 29 14.28 12.65 4.34
N THR A 30 13.56 11.74 5.01
CA THR A 30 12.87 10.62 4.36
C THR A 30 11.80 11.15 3.41
N VAL A 31 11.77 10.63 2.18
CA VAL A 31 10.75 10.97 1.19
C VAL A 31 9.70 9.87 1.15
N VAL A 32 8.43 10.27 1.18
CA VAL A 32 7.27 9.37 1.18
C VAL A 32 6.35 9.76 0.04
N TRP A 33 5.94 8.79 -0.76
CA TRP A 33 4.82 8.93 -1.71
C TRP A 33 3.64 8.15 -1.14
N LEU A 34 2.50 8.82 -0.99
CA LEU A 34 1.23 8.21 -0.57
C LEU A 34 0.38 7.92 -1.80
N ASN A 35 -0.11 6.70 -1.91
CA ASN A 35 -1.07 6.32 -2.93
C ASN A 35 -2.50 6.73 -2.53
N ALA A 36 -3.44 6.69 -3.47
CA ALA A 36 -4.83 7.10 -3.28
C ALA A 36 -5.51 6.39 -2.09
N GLY A 37 -6.22 7.14 -1.26
CA GLY A 37 -6.89 6.63 -0.07
C GLY A 37 -5.96 6.30 1.09
N SER A 38 -4.73 6.83 1.12
CA SER A 38 -3.75 6.53 2.15
C SER A 38 -3.62 7.64 3.18
N ILE A 39 -3.37 7.24 4.42
CA ILE A 39 -3.16 8.13 5.57
C ILE A 39 -1.83 7.77 6.24
N LEU A 40 -0.98 8.77 6.43
CA LEU A 40 0.25 8.67 7.21
C LEU A 40 0.15 9.54 8.46
N LYS A 41 0.49 8.97 9.62
CA LYS A 41 0.52 9.68 10.89
C LYS A 41 1.89 9.55 11.55
N TYR A 42 2.37 10.62 12.16
CA TYR A 42 3.57 10.58 12.98
C TYR A 42 3.51 11.65 14.08
N SER A 43 4.22 11.39 15.21
CA SER A 43 4.25 12.27 16.36
C SER A 43 4.96 13.59 16.04
N ASP A 44 4.57 14.67 16.72
CA ASP A 44 5.27 15.95 16.75
C ASP A 44 6.73 15.82 17.25
N LYS A 45 7.06 14.70 17.92
CA LYS A 45 8.42 14.33 18.38
C LYS A 45 9.16 13.40 17.40
N PHE A 46 8.65 13.23 16.18
CA PHE A 46 9.34 12.48 15.13
C PHE A 46 10.75 13.06 14.91
N ASN A 47 11.74 12.16 14.73
CA ASN A 47 13.16 12.46 14.60
C ASN A 47 13.87 13.00 15.85
N GLU A 48 13.17 13.39 16.92
CA GLU A 48 13.75 13.73 18.22
C GLU A 48 13.90 12.49 19.12
N ARG A 49 12.82 11.70 19.26
CA ARG A 49 12.77 10.51 20.12
C ARG A 49 12.80 9.20 19.32
N ASN A 50 12.13 9.17 18.20
CA ASN A 50 12.05 8.00 17.31
C ASN A 50 11.79 8.44 15.87
N ARG A 51 11.87 7.49 14.95
CA ARG A 51 11.48 7.68 13.55
C ARG A 51 10.34 6.72 13.22
N LYS A 52 9.21 6.87 13.94
CA LYS A 52 8.05 6.00 13.79
C LYS A 52 6.92 6.72 13.06
N VAL A 53 6.38 6.07 12.05
CA VAL A 53 5.17 6.49 11.33
C VAL A 53 4.12 5.39 11.39
N ILE A 54 2.85 5.77 11.29
CA ILE A 54 1.71 4.84 11.24
C ILE A 54 1.09 4.99 9.86
N LEU A 55 1.00 3.90 9.10
CA LEU A 55 0.45 3.87 7.76
C LEU A 55 -0.89 3.10 7.75
N SER A 56 -1.91 3.75 7.18
CA SER A 56 -3.15 3.12 6.73
C SER A 56 -3.28 3.39 5.24
N GLY A 57 -3.07 2.39 4.39
CA GLY A 57 -3.02 2.55 2.94
C GLY A 57 -1.70 2.07 2.33
N GLU A 58 -1.32 2.64 1.21
CA GLU A 58 -0.11 2.27 0.46
C GLU A 58 0.85 3.46 0.35
N ALA A 59 2.13 3.19 0.64
CA ALA A 59 3.18 4.18 0.55
C ALA A 59 4.50 3.60 0.08
N TYR A 60 5.18 4.33 -0.80
CA TYR A 60 6.57 4.09 -1.17
C TYR A 60 7.47 5.02 -0.36
N PHE A 61 8.52 4.45 0.21
CA PHE A 61 9.46 5.13 1.09
C PHE A 61 10.87 5.14 0.49
N GLU A 62 11.52 6.28 0.51
CA GLU A 62 12.98 6.43 0.39
C GLU A 62 13.52 6.95 1.72
N VAL A 63 13.89 6.02 2.60
CA VAL A 63 14.28 6.35 3.97
C VAL A 63 15.73 6.83 4.01
N THR A 64 15.93 7.99 4.63
CA THR A 64 17.28 8.54 4.89
C THR A 64 18.08 7.59 5.79
N LYS A 65 19.27 7.20 5.32
CA LYS A 65 20.15 6.29 6.05
C LYS A 65 20.62 6.92 7.37
N LYS A 66 20.34 6.22 8.48
CA LYS A 66 20.86 6.51 9.81
C LYS A 66 21.21 5.20 10.53
N GLU A 67 22.48 4.90 10.71
CA GLU A 67 22.93 3.61 11.23
C GLU A 67 22.48 3.33 12.67
N LYS A 68 22.35 4.38 13.48
CA LYS A 68 22.00 4.29 14.92
C LYS A 68 20.54 4.53 15.23
N ALA A 69 19.72 4.84 14.24
CA ALA A 69 18.31 5.16 14.46
C ALA A 69 17.44 4.44 13.41
N GLU A 70 16.65 3.50 13.88
CA GLU A 70 15.69 2.77 13.04
C GLU A 70 14.54 3.70 12.61
N PHE A 71 14.00 3.42 11.41
CA PHE A 71 12.76 3.97 10.92
C PHE A 71 11.72 2.86 10.92
N THR A 72 10.58 3.10 11.54
CA THR A 72 9.52 2.09 11.68
C THR A 72 8.25 2.55 11.00
N VAL A 73 7.71 1.73 10.10
CA VAL A 73 6.36 1.88 9.56
C VAL A 73 5.46 0.89 10.28
N GLN A 74 4.58 1.38 11.13
CA GLN A 74 3.57 0.59 11.79
C GLN A 74 2.34 0.45 10.89
N THR A 75 1.86 -0.80 10.70
CA THR A 75 0.68 -1.11 9.90
C THR A 75 -0.32 -1.94 10.70
N CYS A 76 -1.48 -2.24 10.09
CA CYS A 76 -2.48 -3.13 10.69
C CYS A 76 -2.03 -4.61 10.78
N GLY A 77 -1.00 -5.03 10.03
CA GLY A 77 -0.55 -6.43 9.95
C GLY A 77 0.77 -6.72 10.65
N TYR A 78 1.74 -5.85 10.48
CA TYR A 78 3.10 -5.94 11.03
C TYR A 78 3.79 -4.59 10.99
N ASP A 79 4.88 -4.46 11.71
CA ASP A 79 5.78 -3.32 11.61
C ASP A 79 6.91 -3.61 10.61
N VAL A 80 7.26 -2.59 9.81
CA VAL A 80 8.39 -2.61 8.88
C VAL A 80 9.49 -1.75 9.45
N VAL A 81 10.66 -2.34 9.74
CA VAL A 81 11.79 -1.68 10.42
C VAL A 81 12.98 -1.61 9.47
N VAL A 82 13.53 -0.41 9.29
CA VAL A 82 14.63 -0.15 8.36
C VAL A 82 15.63 0.87 8.92
N LYS A 83 16.82 0.98 8.30
CA LYS A 83 17.85 1.99 8.66
C LYS A 83 18.17 2.97 7.52
N GLY A 84 17.82 2.61 6.29
CA GLY A 84 18.07 3.41 5.09
C GLY A 84 17.77 2.56 3.86
N THR A 85 16.54 2.60 3.38
CA THR A 85 15.96 1.55 2.55
C THR A 85 14.94 2.19 1.60
N LYS A 86 14.81 1.61 0.39
CA LYS A 86 13.73 1.94 -0.54
C LYS A 86 12.79 0.74 -0.62
N PHE A 87 11.54 0.95 -0.27
CA PHE A 87 10.55 -0.11 -0.19
C PHE A 87 9.13 0.45 -0.36
N ASP A 88 8.23 -0.44 -0.71
CA ASP A 88 6.80 -0.18 -0.79
C ASP A 88 6.05 -0.99 0.26
N VAL A 89 5.02 -0.40 0.86
CA VAL A 89 4.12 -1.07 1.82
C VAL A 89 2.68 -0.76 1.44
N SER A 90 1.87 -1.81 1.27
CA SER A 90 0.42 -1.69 1.09
C SER A 90 -0.29 -2.38 2.26
N ALA A 91 -1.01 -1.59 3.05
CA ALA A 91 -1.70 -2.00 4.28
C ALA A 91 -3.01 -1.24 4.45
N TYR A 92 -3.91 -1.35 3.47
CA TYR A 92 -5.27 -0.82 3.58
C TYR A 92 -6.06 -1.69 4.56
N PRO A 93 -6.75 -1.10 5.55
CA PRO A 93 -7.51 -1.86 6.55
C PRO A 93 -8.63 -2.74 5.97
N GLU A 94 -9.19 -2.33 4.83
CA GLU A 94 -10.25 -3.05 4.10
C GLU A 94 -9.72 -4.17 3.20
N ASP A 95 -8.41 -4.20 2.90
CA ASP A 95 -7.82 -5.23 2.07
C ASP A 95 -7.57 -6.51 2.88
N SER A 96 -7.72 -7.66 2.26
CA SER A 96 -7.48 -8.97 2.89
C SER A 96 -6.00 -9.30 3.08
N VAL A 97 -5.10 -8.45 2.57
CA VAL A 97 -3.67 -8.69 2.58
C VAL A 97 -2.88 -7.43 2.94
N VAL A 98 -1.76 -7.62 3.63
CA VAL A 98 -0.72 -6.60 3.81
C VAL A 98 0.51 -7.05 3.05
N THR A 99 1.13 -6.14 2.30
CA THR A 99 2.28 -6.47 1.45
C THR A 99 3.44 -5.51 1.66
N THR A 100 4.67 -6.02 1.50
CA THR A 100 5.90 -5.22 1.47
C THR A 100 6.79 -5.69 0.34
N ALA A 101 7.28 -4.77 -0.48
CA ALA A 101 8.25 -5.01 -1.53
C ALA A 101 9.55 -4.27 -1.23
N LEU A 102 10.68 -4.96 -1.22
CA LEU A 102 11.98 -4.36 -0.96
C LEU A 102 12.74 -4.09 -2.26
N ILE A 103 13.03 -2.83 -2.53
CA ILE A 103 13.74 -2.38 -3.72
C ILE A 103 15.24 -2.26 -3.46
N GLU A 104 15.65 -1.60 -2.37
CA GLU A 104 17.05 -1.34 -2.03
C GLU A 104 17.25 -1.32 -0.52
N GLY A 105 18.33 -1.90 -0.02
CA GLY A 105 18.67 -1.94 1.41
C GLY A 105 18.22 -3.20 2.10
N VAL A 106 17.79 -3.10 3.36
CA VAL A 106 17.34 -4.22 4.22
C VAL A 106 16.06 -3.79 4.93
N VAL A 107 15.09 -4.70 4.98
CA VAL A 107 13.84 -4.57 5.75
C VAL A 107 13.79 -5.69 6.77
N GLU A 108 13.44 -5.37 8.01
CA GLU A 108 12.96 -6.34 8.99
C GLU A 108 11.45 -6.21 9.18
N ILE A 109 10.73 -7.31 8.99
CA ILE A 109 9.30 -7.40 9.33
C ILE A 109 9.17 -7.87 10.78
N HIS A 110 8.46 -7.11 11.60
CA HIS A 110 8.21 -7.42 13.00
C HIS A 110 6.72 -7.71 13.23
N ARG A 111 6.37 -8.93 13.63
CA ARG A 111 5.01 -9.35 13.94
C ARG A 111 4.97 -10.10 15.27
N GLY A 112 4.54 -9.42 16.32
CA GLY A 112 4.69 -9.95 17.67
C GLY A 112 6.16 -10.26 17.99
N GLU A 113 6.47 -11.50 18.33
CA GLU A 113 7.84 -11.95 18.58
C GLU A 113 8.59 -12.41 17.32
N GLN A 114 7.87 -12.58 16.21
CA GLN A 114 8.48 -12.99 14.94
C GLN A 114 9.25 -11.86 14.30
N ARG A 115 10.43 -12.18 13.78
CA ARG A 115 11.30 -11.29 13.02
C ARG A 115 11.66 -11.96 11.71
N MET A 116 11.57 -11.22 10.61
CA MET A 116 11.93 -11.73 9.30
C MET A 116 12.66 -10.64 8.51
N GLU A 117 13.89 -10.93 8.12
CA GLU A 117 14.68 -10.06 7.26
C GLU A 117 14.33 -10.30 5.78
N MET A 118 14.26 -9.21 5.01
CA MET A 118 14.11 -9.22 3.56
C MET A 118 15.37 -8.66 2.90
N ILE A 119 15.69 -9.22 1.74
CA ILE A 119 16.73 -8.72 0.84
C ILE A 119 16.14 -8.12 -0.43
N PRO A 120 16.87 -7.25 -1.16
CA PRO A 120 16.38 -6.63 -2.38
C PRO A 120 15.84 -7.64 -3.40
N GLY A 121 14.71 -7.32 -4.01
CA GLY A 121 13.99 -8.19 -4.94
C GLY A 121 12.95 -9.08 -4.26
N GLU A 122 12.80 -9.02 -2.95
CA GLU A 122 11.79 -9.80 -2.25
C GLU A 122 10.49 -9.06 -2.03
N PHE A 123 9.44 -9.84 -2.04
CA PHE A 123 8.07 -9.45 -1.78
C PHE A 123 7.47 -10.35 -0.70
N VAL A 124 6.91 -9.73 0.31
CA VAL A 124 6.22 -10.41 1.42
C VAL A 124 4.74 -10.06 1.35
N LYS A 125 3.89 -11.08 1.49
CA LYS A 125 2.43 -10.96 1.56
C LYS A 125 1.95 -11.67 2.83
N LEU A 126 1.26 -10.93 3.69
CA LEU A 126 0.52 -11.46 4.83
C LEU A 126 -0.96 -11.54 4.45
N ASP A 127 -1.54 -12.73 4.55
CA ASP A 127 -2.98 -12.94 4.49
C ASP A 127 -3.59 -12.64 5.88
N MET A 128 -4.48 -11.66 5.94
CA MET A 128 -5.04 -11.17 7.20
C MET A 128 -6.02 -12.15 7.85
N ALA A 129 -6.69 -12.98 7.05
CA ALA A 129 -7.67 -13.94 7.55
C ALA A 129 -6.99 -15.18 8.15
N THR A 130 -5.93 -15.67 7.50
CA THR A 130 -5.23 -16.90 7.92
C THR A 130 -3.99 -16.63 8.76
N GLY A 131 -3.48 -15.39 8.73
CA GLY A 131 -2.20 -15.03 9.32
C GLY A 131 -0.98 -15.61 8.61
N LYS A 132 -1.17 -16.24 7.44
CA LYS A 132 -0.09 -16.84 6.65
C LYS A 132 0.76 -15.77 5.99
N ILE A 133 2.08 -15.87 6.17
CA ILE A 133 3.04 -15.05 5.46
C ILE A 133 3.62 -15.88 4.31
N THR A 134 3.61 -15.31 3.11
CA THR A 134 4.29 -15.84 1.93
C THR A 134 5.39 -14.88 1.49
N ARG A 135 6.51 -15.44 1.03
CA ARG A 135 7.66 -14.69 0.54
C ARG A 135 7.97 -15.16 -0.88
N THR A 136 8.09 -14.24 -1.80
CA THR A 136 8.43 -14.49 -3.19
C THR A 136 9.57 -13.57 -3.60
N ARG A 137 10.27 -13.92 -4.67
CA ARG A 137 11.32 -13.10 -5.26
C ARG A 137 10.94 -12.83 -6.71
N ASN A 138 10.59 -11.58 -6.99
CA ASN A 138 10.11 -11.13 -8.29
C ASN A 138 10.80 -9.84 -8.69
N ASP A 139 10.54 -9.35 -9.92
CA ASP A 139 10.95 -8.00 -10.30
C ASP A 139 10.14 -6.96 -9.50
N VAL A 140 10.78 -6.43 -8.45
CA VAL A 140 10.15 -5.44 -7.55
C VAL A 140 9.98 -4.06 -8.20
N LYS A 141 10.47 -3.84 -9.42
CA LYS A 141 10.28 -2.57 -10.14
C LYS A 141 8.80 -2.26 -10.38
N GLN A 142 7.97 -3.29 -10.53
CA GLN A 142 6.51 -3.13 -10.65
C GLN A 142 5.88 -2.45 -9.42
N TRP A 143 6.44 -2.64 -8.21
CA TRP A 143 5.90 -2.04 -6.98
C TRP A 143 6.18 -0.55 -6.84
N LYS A 144 7.22 -0.06 -7.51
CA LYS A 144 7.46 1.37 -7.69
C LYS A 144 6.59 1.94 -8.83
N ALA A 145 6.06 1.11 -9.70
CA ALA A 145 5.38 1.53 -10.92
C ALA A 145 4.21 2.49 -10.66
N TRP A 146 3.46 2.30 -9.56
CA TRP A 146 2.35 3.19 -9.22
C TRP A 146 2.82 4.62 -8.89
N SER A 147 3.99 4.80 -8.28
CA SER A 147 4.57 6.12 -8.02
C SER A 147 4.99 6.82 -9.32
N GLU A 148 5.19 6.05 -10.39
CA GLU A 148 5.49 6.51 -11.75
C GLU A 148 4.24 6.51 -12.66
N ASN A 149 3.04 6.41 -12.08
CA ASN A 149 1.77 6.36 -12.79
C ASN A 149 1.63 5.16 -13.74
N ARG A 150 2.07 3.99 -13.32
CA ARG A 150 1.85 2.72 -14.02
C ARG A 150 1.20 1.71 -13.06
N ILE A 151 0.35 0.85 -13.60
CA ILE A 151 -0.24 -0.29 -12.89
C ILE A 151 0.15 -1.53 -13.67
N GLU A 152 0.84 -2.46 -13.03
CA GLU A 152 1.31 -3.68 -13.68
C GLU A 152 1.18 -4.86 -12.72
N PHE A 153 0.39 -5.85 -13.10
CA PHE A 153 0.20 -7.07 -12.34
C PHE A 153 0.29 -8.29 -13.26
N GLU A 154 1.16 -9.22 -12.92
CA GLU A 154 1.30 -10.50 -13.64
C GLU A 154 0.16 -11.48 -13.29
N ASP A 155 -0.35 -11.40 -12.06
CA ASP A 155 -1.39 -12.29 -11.55
C ASP A 155 -2.16 -11.59 -10.43
N ILE A 156 -3.35 -11.08 -10.75
CA ILE A 156 -4.22 -10.37 -9.82
C ILE A 156 -5.64 -10.90 -9.92
N THR A 157 -6.36 -10.98 -8.81
CA THR A 157 -7.79 -11.26 -8.84
C THR A 157 -8.59 -10.02 -9.22
N LEU A 158 -9.78 -10.21 -9.79
CA LEU A 158 -10.66 -9.08 -10.09
C LEU A 158 -11.04 -8.31 -8.82
N LYS A 159 -11.24 -9.00 -7.69
CA LYS A 159 -11.51 -8.40 -6.39
C LYS A 159 -10.38 -7.46 -5.93
N GLU A 160 -9.12 -7.92 -6.02
CA GLU A 160 -7.95 -7.10 -5.68
C GLU A 160 -7.79 -5.90 -6.64
N LEU A 161 -8.00 -6.12 -7.95
CA LEU A 161 -7.92 -5.04 -8.93
C LEU A 161 -9.00 -3.98 -8.71
N VAL A 162 -10.24 -4.39 -8.51
CA VAL A 162 -11.39 -3.51 -8.27
C VAL A 162 -11.17 -2.60 -7.07
N ALA A 163 -10.63 -3.12 -5.96
CA ALA A 163 -10.29 -2.32 -4.80
C ALA A 163 -9.26 -1.22 -5.14
N LYS A 164 -8.22 -1.57 -5.91
CA LYS A 164 -7.21 -0.60 -6.37
C LYS A 164 -7.77 0.44 -7.32
N LEU A 165 -8.59 0.03 -8.30
CA LEU A 165 -9.23 0.95 -9.25
C LEU A 165 -10.23 1.88 -8.55
N SER A 166 -10.99 1.38 -7.57
CA SER A 166 -11.94 2.19 -6.80
C SER A 166 -11.23 3.35 -6.11
N ARG A 167 -10.10 3.07 -5.47
CA ARG A 167 -9.28 4.10 -4.82
C ARG A 167 -8.65 5.06 -5.83
N GLN A 168 -8.10 4.54 -6.92
CA GLN A 168 -7.37 5.34 -7.90
C GLN A 168 -8.25 6.27 -8.73
N TYR A 169 -9.47 5.85 -9.05
CA TYR A 169 -10.39 6.63 -9.89
C TYR A 169 -11.52 7.30 -9.10
N ASP A 170 -11.52 7.17 -7.78
CA ASP A 170 -12.58 7.68 -6.89
C ASP A 170 -13.97 7.23 -7.34
N VAL A 171 -14.13 5.92 -7.52
CA VAL A 171 -15.38 5.25 -7.94
C VAL A 171 -15.72 4.09 -7.01
N ASN A 172 -17.00 3.72 -6.97
CA ASN A 172 -17.49 2.58 -6.21
C ASN A 172 -17.70 1.40 -7.17
N ILE A 173 -16.86 0.37 -7.11
CA ILE A 173 -17.01 -0.80 -7.97
C ILE A 173 -17.51 -1.98 -7.14
N SER A 174 -18.68 -2.51 -7.51
CA SER A 174 -19.33 -3.65 -6.86
C SER A 174 -19.28 -4.88 -7.74
N LEU A 175 -18.92 -6.01 -7.16
CA LEU A 175 -18.91 -7.32 -7.81
C LEU A 175 -20.18 -8.08 -7.43
N GLU A 176 -20.84 -8.70 -8.40
CA GLU A 176 -22.08 -9.46 -8.18
C GLU A 176 -21.88 -10.69 -7.28
N SER A 177 -20.72 -11.36 -7.39
CA SER A 177 -20.44 -12.58 -6.65
C SER A 177 -18.96 -12.77 -6.32
N GLU A 178 -18.67 -13.61 -5.35
CA GLU A 178 -17.29 -14.04 -5.02
C GLU A 178 -16.64 -14.79 -6.21
N GLN A 179 -17.40 -15.51 -7.03
CA GLN A 179 -16.88 -16.22 -8.20
C GLN A 179 -16.36 -15.25 -9.25
N VAL A 180 -17.08 -14.17 -9.51
CA VAL A 180 -16.63 -13.09 -10.40
C VAL A 180 -15.36 -12.46 -9.84
N GLY A 181 -15.33 -12.18 -8.55
CA GLY A 181 -14.17 -11.57 -7.87
C GLY A 181 -12.92 -12.45 -7.87
N ALA A 182 -13.07 -13.76 -7.90
CA ALA A 182 -11.97 -14.72 -7.88
C ALA A 182 -11.27 -14.92 -9.23
N LYS A 183 -11.84 -14.39 -10.33
CA LYS A 183 -11.21 -14.47 -11.67
C LYS A 183 -9.84 -13.80 -11.65
N ARG A 184 -8.82 -14.49 -12.17
CA ARG A 184 -7.43 -14.03 -12.20
C ARG A 184 -6.99 -13.72 -13.62
N PHE A 185 -6.15 -12.71 -13.76
CA PHE A 185 -5.61 -12.29 -15.06
C PHE A 185 -4.36 -11.42 -14.88
N ARG A 186 -3.70 -11.17 -15.99
CA ARG A 186 -2.60 -10.21 -16.10
C ARG A 186 -3.14 -8.89 -16.63
N ILE A 187 -2.69 -7.78 -16.08
CA ILE A 187 -3.05 -6.45 -16.56
C ILE A 187 -1.85 -5.49 -16.48
N SER A 188 -1.73 -4.64 -17.50
CA SER A 188 -0.78 -3.54 -17.54
C SER A 188 -1.52 -2.28 -18.00
N LEU A 189 -1.53 -1.25 -17.17
CA LEU A 189 -2.13 0.06 -17.43
C LEU A 189 -1.07 1.15 -17.29
N ARG A 190 -1.08 2.12 -18.19
CA ARG A 190 -0.15 3.25 -18.17
C ARG A 190 -0.67 4.44 -17.35
N ASN A 191 -1.78 4.24 -16.65
CA ASN A 191 -2.46 5.24 -15.82
C ASN A 191 -2.81 6.55 -16.58
N ARG A 192 -3.09 6.40 -17.87
CA ARG A 192 -3.63 7.46 -18.74
C ARG A 192 -5.04 7.11 -19.20
N GLU A 193 -5.41 5.85 -19.02
CA GLU A 193 -6.73 5.32 -19.35
C GLU A 193 -7.76 5.88 -18.38
N THR A 194 -8.92 6.23 -18.89
CA THR A 194 -10.09 6.53 -18.07
C THR A 194 -10.65 5.25 -17.47
N ILE A 195 -11.39 5.35 -16.37
CA ILE A 195 -12.04 4.16 -15.79
C ILE A 195 -12.96 3.46 -16.80
N GLY A 196 -13.58 4.21 -17.72
CA GLY A 196 -14.40 3.63 -18.79
C GLY A 196 -13.59 2.76 -19.75
N GLU A 197 -12.41 3.21 -20.16
CA GLU A 197 -11.49 2.44 -21.02
C GLU A 197 -10.95 1.20 -20.30
N VAL A 198 -10.65 1.29 -19.01
CA VAL A 198 -10.23 0.15 -18.20
C VAL A 198 -11.35 -0.89 -18.12
N MET A 199 -12.58 -0.46 -17.86
CA MET A 199 -13.74 -1.37 -17.80
C MET A 199 -14.01 -2.03 -19.16
N ALA A 200 -13.91 -1.29 -20.27
CA ALA A 200 -14.05 -1.83 -21.62
C ALA A 200 -12.99 -2.90 -21.91
N ALA A 201 -11.73 -2.64 -21.57
CA ALA A 201 -10.65 -3.62 -21.74
C ALA A 201 -10.86 -4.89 -20.90
N LEU A 202 -11.38 -4.76 -19.67
CA LEU A 202 -11.70 -5.92 -18.83
C LEU A 202 -12.80 -6.80 -19.45
N GLN A 203 -13.82 -6.22 -20.09
CA GLN A 203 -14.88 -6.95 -20.77
C GLN A 203 -14.35 -7.72 -22.01
N GLU A 204 -13.27 -7.28 -22.62
CA GLU A 204 -12.60 -8.01 -23.71
C GLU A 204 -11.77 -9.20 -23.21
N ILE A 205 -11.23 -9.12 -21.98
CA ILE A 205 -10.33 -10.14 -21.43
C ILE A 205 -11.09 -11.23 -20.69
N ILE A 206 -12.15 -10.86 -19.97
CA ILE A 206 -12.94 -11.77 -19.13
C ILE A 206 -14.43 -11.64 -19.44
N PRO A 207 -15.20 -12.74 -19.36
CA PRO A 207 -16.65 -12.72 -19.61
C PRO A 207 -17.36 -12.02 -18.43
N ILE A 208 -17.48 -10.72 -18.52
CA ILE A 208 -18.20 -9.87 -17.56
C ILE A 208 -19.01 -8.81 -18.29
N THR A 209 -20.05 -8.35 -17.62
CA THR A 209 -20.86 -7.19 -18.03
C THR A 209 -20.64 -6.06 -17.04
N VAL A 210 -20.42 -4.86 -17.54
CA VAL A 210 -20.19 -3.66 -16.72
C VAL A 210 -21.33 -2.67 -16.93
N GLU A 211 -22.00 -2.30 -15.84
CA GLU A 211 -22.98 -1.22 -15.81
C GLU A 211 -22.44 -0.05 -14.97
N ARG A 212 -22.47 1.17 -15.51
CA ARG A 212 -22.01 2.37 -14.81
C ARG A 212 -23.14 3.37 -14.59
N ARG A 213 -23.27 3.85 -13.35
CA ARG A 213 -24.22 4.89 -12.94
C ARG A 213 -23.48 5.97 -12.15
N GLY A 214 -22.97 7.01 -12.83
CA GLY A 214 -22.15 8.04 -12.21
C GLY A 214 -20.82 7.50 -11.68
N LYS A 215 -20.62 7.52 -10.34
CA LYS A 215 -19.47 6.93 -9.67
C LYS A 215 -19.63 5.45 -9.37
N ASP A 216 -20.84 4.92 -9.43
CA ASP A 216 -21.11 3.51 -9.11
C ASP A 216 -20.97 2.66 -10.37
N ILE A 217 -20.19 1.58 -10.25
CA ILE A 217 -19.91 0.61 -11.31
C ILE A 217 -20.26 -0.77 -10.78
N TYR A 218 -21.06 -1.51 -11.53
CA TYR A 218 -21.50 -2.87 -11.19
C TYR A 218 -20.94 -3.85 -12.21
N ILE A 219 -20.24 -4.88 -11.72
CA ILE A 219 -19.65 -5.92 -12.55
C ILE A 219 -20.40 -7.23 -12.29
N ARG A 220 -20.91 -7.82 -13.36
CA ARG A 220 -21.69 -9.07 -13.38
C ARG A 220 -21.07 -10.07 -14.35
N GLU A 221 -21.47 -11.34 -14.22
CA GLU A 221 -21.14 -12.40 -15.19
C GLU A 221 -22.08 -12.39 -16.37
#